data_031d2b8d0f762ce9806f39e8598d985a
#
_entry.id   031d2b8d0f762ce9806f39e8598d985a
#
_cell.length_a   1.000
_cell.length_b   1.000
_cell.length_c   1.000
_cell.angle_alpha   90.00
_cell.angle_beta   90.00
_cell.angle_gamma   90.00
#
_symmetry.space_group_name_H-M   'P 1'
#
loop_
_entity.id
_entity.type
_entity.pdbx_description
1 polymer ?
#
loop_
_entity_poly.entity_id
_entity_poly.type
_entity_poly.pdbx_seq_one_letter_code
_entity_poly.pdbx_strand_id
1 'polypeptide(L)'
;MRWSNFFLKKSCYFSINRHISITDSDSDHNANAMRQSKELLERINKVVRHIEQAIDREMSLDELATIACFSPFHFQRIFKEIIGETPKQFIKRLRLEEAARLIAFHPDRNILSVAFQVGFQSLEVFSRAFKDYYSISPDTYRKSSESERFRITQMPYTQLQTGEKPVLDVVSLKPMQDFDDLSIEIVTRPPIQCVYLKTTLQSPKMVDESFKSIKQWSHIRDLPGSDATPFGVIKDYPIFTALDKCRFFTCIAVDNPAKISGIVNHFAISSKKYATFTIEGGIADIVEAAKFLVHAWMPGSGYEIVLEPVILIPLKDPTATPFKENSWQTHIPIQPEGRLY
;
A
#
# COMPACT_ATOMS: atom_id res chain seq x y z
N MET A 1 34.36 18.24 14.19
CA MET A 1 34.07 16.81 14.49
C MET A 1 32.79 16.69 15.28
N ARG A 2 31.63 16.42 14.65
CA ARG A 2 30.32 16.00 15.21
C ARG A 2 29.19 16.22 14.19
N TRP A 3 29.26 15.51 13.04
CA TRP A 3 28.19 15.52 12.02
C TRP A 3 27.99 14.13 11.37
N SER A 4 28.19 13.05 12.11
CA SER A 4 28.10 11.68 11.55
C SER A 4 27.02 10.77 12.15
N ASN A 5 26.07 11.30 12.95
CA ASN A 5 25.05 10.47 13.61
C ASN A 5 23.59 10.79 13.24
N PHE A 6 23.32 11.51 12.13
CA PHE A 6 21.95 11.89 11.76
C PHE A 6 21.32 11.03 10.65
N PHE A 7 22.06 10.14 10.01
CA PHE A 7 21.59 9.36 8.84
C PHE A 7 21.07 7.94 9.15
N LEU A 8 21.06 7.49 10.42
CA LEU A 8 20.75 6.09 10.78
C LEU A 8 19.37 5.88 11.41
N LYS A 9 18.43 6.85 11.36
CA LYS A 9 17.10 6.73 11.96
C LYS A 9 15.92 6.64 10.98
N LYS A 10 16.15 6.37 9.69
CA LYS A 10 15.07 6.19 8.70
C LYS A 10 14.91 4.71 8.36
N SER A 11 14.05 4.06 9.02
CA SER A 11 13.31 2.83 8.74
C SER A 11 13.30 1.87 9.92
N CYS A 12 12.50 2.18 10.94
CA CYS A 12 12.29 1.25 12.07
C CYS A 12 11.69 -0.11 11.66
N TYR A 13 10.99 -0.18 10.53
CA TYR A 13 10.50 -1.45 9.99
C TYR A 13 11.65 -2.34 9.49
N PHE A 14 12.71 -1.74 8.94
CA PHE A 14 13.92 -2.44 8.53
C PHE A 14 14.87 -2.71 9.72
N SER A 15 14.81 -1.88 10.77
CA SER A 15 15.63 -2.06 11.98
C SER A 15 15.20 -3.28 12.80
N ILE A 16 13.90 -3.58 12.84
CA ILE A 16 13.39 -4.82 13.46
C ILE A 16 13.86 -6.04 12.66
N ASN A 17 13.94 -5.95 11.32
CA ASN A 17 14.45 -7.02 10.46
C ASN A 17 15.98 -7.14 10.45
N ARG A 18 16.74 -6.07 10.74
CA ARG A 18 18.23 -6.12 10.78
C ARG A 18 18.80 -6.79 12.02
N HIS A 19 18.04 -6.89 13.11
CA HIS A 19 18.50 -7.57 14.32
C HIS A 19 18.18 -9.07 14.35
N ILE A 20 17.59 -9.59 13.27
CA ILE A 20 17.43 -11.05 13.10
C ILE A 20 18.51 -11.54 12.14
N SER A 21 19.77 -11.39 12.49
CA SER A 21 20.81 -12.30 11.98
C SER A 21 20.51 -13.65 12.60
N ILE A 22 20.21 -14.62 11.74
CA ILE A 22 20.03 -16.03 12.11
C ILE A 22 21.40 -16.56 12.54
N THR A 23 21.74 -16.40 13.81
CA THR A 23 22.81 -17.17 14.46
C THR A 23 22.16 -17.94 15.60
N ASP A 24 22.21 -19.25 15.47
CA ASP A 24 21.76 -20.26 16.44
C ASP A 24 22.59 -20.18 17.74
N SER A 25 22.27 -19.27 18.65
CA SER A 25 22.70 -19.40 20.05
C SER A 25 22.01 -18.32 20.89
N ASP A 26 20.84 -18.61 21.41
CA ASP A 26 20.12 -18.03 22.55
C ASP A 26 18.61 -18.18 22.32
N SER A 27 18.10 -19.43 22.44
CA SER A 27 16.76 -19.79 21.96
C SER A 27 15.60 -19.13 22.73
N ASP A 28 15.72 -18.91 24.04
CA ASP A 28 14.57 -18.47 24.84
C ASP A 28 14.40 -16.95 24.94
N HIS A 29 15.49 -16.19 25.02
CA HIS A 29 15.43 -14.71 25.05
C HIS A 29 14.98 -14.15 23.70
N ASN A 30 15.44 -14.74 22.61
CA ASN A 30 15.10 -14.34 21.24
C ASN A 30 13.63 -14.68 20.91
N ALA A 31 13.12 -15.83 21.36
CA ALA A 31 11.73 -16.24 21.17
C ALA A 31 10.75 -15.30 21.93
N ASN A 32 11.11 -14.83 23.12
CA ASN A 32 10.28 -13.93 23.91
C ASN A 32 10.24 -12.50 23.29
N ALA A 33 11.39 -11.98 22.85
CA ALA A 33 11.47 -10.70 22.16
C ALA A 33 10.69 -10.71 20.83
N MET A 34 10.76 -11.79 20.06
CA MET A 34 9.96 -11.99 18.84
C MET A 34 8.46 -12.07 19.14
N ARG A 35 8.06 -12.74 20.21
CA ARG A 35 6.65 -12.82 20.62
C ARG A 35 6.09 -11.46 21.01
N GLN A 36 6.85 -10.67 21.77
CA GLN A 36 6.47 -9.30 22.15
C GLN A 36 6.37 -8.37 20.93
N SER A 37 7.30 -8.46 19.99
CA SER A 37 7.27 -7.66 18.76
C SER A 37 6.07 -8.02 17.88
N LYS A 38 5.72 -9.31 17.79
CA LYS A 38 4.53 -9.78 17.06
C LYS A 38 3.24 -9.24 17.69
N GLU A 39 3.09 -9.39 19.00
CA GLU A 39 1.91 -8.90 19.73
C GLU A 39 1.75 -7.38 19.56
N LEU A 40 2.85 -6.63 19.59
CA LEU A 40 2.87 -5.20 19.37
C LEU A 40 2.36 -4.84 17.96
N LEU A 41 2.86 -5.53 16.93
CA LEU A 41 2.43 -5.34 15.55
C LEU A 41 0.95 -5.69 15.35
N GLU A 42 0.46 -6.77 15.95
CA GLU A 42 -0.95 -7.16 15.88
C GLU A 42 -1.87 -6.10 16.48
N ARG A 43 -1.50 -5.54 17.64
CA ARG A 43 -2.25 -4.45 18.30
C ARG A 43 -2.29 -3.19 17.42
N ILE A 44 -1.18 -2.78 16.83
CA ILE A 44 -1.13 -1.62 15.92
C ILE A 44 -1.92 -1.90 14.64
N ASN A 45 -1.80 -3.07 14.04
CA ASN A 45 -2.57 -3.45 12.85
C ASN A 45 -4.08 -3.48 13.12
N LYS A 46 -4.52 -3.83 14.34
CA LYS A 46 -5.93 -3.75 14.75
C LYS A 46 -6.42 -2.30 14.72
N VAL A 47 -5.61 -1.36 15.22
CA VAL A 47 -5.94 0.07 15.16
C VAL A 47 -5.96 0.58 13.73
N VAL A 48 -5.00 0.20 12.89
CA VAL A 48 -4.98 0.59 11.48
C VAL A 48 -6.26 0.16 10.77
N ARG A 49 -6.68 -1.10 10.94
CA ARG A 49 -7.94 -1.59 10.37
C ARG A 49 -9.16 -0.82 10.88
N HIS A 50 -9.18 -0.51 12.17
CA HIS A 50 -10.27 0.28 12.75
C HIS A 50 -10.35 1.69 12.14
N ILE A 51 -9.21 2.36 11.96
CA ILE A 51 -9.14 3.67 11.30
C ILE A 51 -9.63 3.58 9.84
N GLU A 52 -9.19 2.58 9.09
CA GLU A 52 -9.59 2.38 7.68
C GLU A 52 -11.10 2.13 7.52
N GLN A 53 -11.72 1.45 8.48
CA GLN A 53 -13.16 1.14 8.47
C GLN A 53 -14.06 2.30 8.89
N ALA A 54 -13.53 3.29 9.58
CA ALA A 54 -14.30 4.36 10.19
C ALA A 54 -13.66 5.75 9.95
N ILE A 55 -13.10 5.92 8.75
CA ILE A 55 -12.31 7.11 8.38
C ILE A 55 -13.13 8.41 8.42
N ASP A 56 -14.44 8.31 8.18
CA ASP A 56 -15.42 9.40 8.13
C ASP A 56 -15.78 9.96 9.51
N ARG A 57 -15.60 9.17 10.57
CA ARG A 57 -15.94 9.60 11.94
C ARG A 57 -14.74 10.15 12.71
N GLU A 58 -15.03 10.97 13.69
CA GLU A 58 -14.02 11.45 14.62
C GLU A 58 -13.52 10.29 15.51
N MET A 59 -12.20 10.22 15.68
CA MET A 59 -11.53 9.22 16.52
C MET A 59 -10.58 9.92 17.48
N SER A 60 -10.78 9.71 18.78
CA SER A 60 -9.90 10.25 19.79
C SER A 60 -8.64 9.39 19.97
N LEU A 61 -7.56 10.02 20.47
CA LEU A 61 -6.33 9.30 20.80
C LEU A 61 -6.59 8.23 21.87
N ASP A 62 -7.46 8.52 22.84
CA ASP A 62 -7.82 7.60 23.92
C ASP A 62 -8.56 6.38 23.42
N GLU A 63 -9.48 6.55 22.46
CA GLU A 63 -10.18 5.45 21.79
C GLU A 63 -9.18 4.52 21.10
N LEU A 64 -8.29 5.07 20.27
CA LEU A 64 -7.31 4.30 19.52
C LEU A 64 -6.31 3.59 20.46
N ALA A 65 -5.90 4.25 21.53
CA ALA A 65 -5.02 3.68 22.55
C ALA A 65 -5.69 2.51 23.29
N THR A 66 -6.99 2.63 23.58
CA THR A 66 -7.79 1.56 24.20
C THR A 66 -7.85 0.33 23.30
N ILE A 67 -8.09 0.51 21.97
CA ILE A 67 -8.08 -0.60 21.00
C ILE A 67 -6.73 -1.31 20.97
N ALA A 68 -5.63 -0.56 21.10
CA ALA A 68 -4.27 -1.10 21.14
C ALA A 68 -3.88 -1.68 22.51
N CYS A 69 -4.71 -1.51 23.55
CA CYS A 69 -4.39 -1.83 24.95
C CYS A 69 -3.11 -1.14 25.43
N PHE A 70 -2.98 0.17 25.17
CA PHE A 70 -1.88 1.03 25.63
C PHE A 70 -2.43 2.29 26.32
N SER A 71 -1.56 2.95 27.10
CA SER A 71 -1.82 4.36 27.48
C SER A 71 -1.69 5.26 26.24
N PRO A 72 -2.40 6.41 26.17
CA PRO A 72 -2.39 7.31 25.01
C PRO A 72 -0.99 7.75 24.59
N PHE A 73 -0.15 8.10 25.56
CA PHE A 73 1.23 8.51 25.31
C PHE A 73 2.09 7.37 24.72
N HIS A 74 2.00 6.18 25.29
CA HIS A 74 2.72 5.00 24.82
C HIS A 74 2.23 4.59 23.43
N PHE A 75 0.91 4.57 23.21
CA PHE A 75 0.30 4.30 21.92
C PHE A 75 0.82 5.24 20.82
N GLN A 76 0.79 6.56 21.06
CA GLN A 76 1.24 7.54 20.07
C GLN A 76 2.69 7.34 19.67
N ARG A 77 3.56 7.04 20.63
CA ARG A 77 4.98 6.76 20.39
C ARG A 77 5.17 5.50 19.55
N ILE A 78 4.55 4.40 19.96
CA ILE A 78 4.68 3.10 19.29
C ILE A 78 4.06 3.15 17.89
N PHE A 79 2.88 3.76 17.75
CA PHE A 79 2.24 3.92 16.44
C PHE A 79 3.15 4.69 15.48
N LYS A 80 3.72 5.82 15.91
CA LYS A 80 4.65 6.60 15.09
C LYS A 80 5.91 5.81 14.75
N GLU A 81 6.43 5.01 15.67
CA GLU A 81 7.61 4.17 15.46
C GLU A 81 7.34 3.09 14.39
N ILE A 82 6.18 2.43 14.44
CA ILE A 82 5.82 1.34 13.52
C ILE A 82 5.30 1.86 12.17
N ILE A 83 4.46 2.89 12.18
CA ILE A 83 3.78 3.40 10.98
C ILE A 83 4.59 4.51 10.28
N GLY A 84 5.47 5.21 11.02
CA GLY A 84 6.28 6.32 10.52
C GLY A 84 5.63 7.70 10.65
N GLU A 85 4.37 7.76 11.08
CA GLU A 85 3.59 8.99 11.28
C GLU A 85 2.70 8.87 12.53
N THR A 86 2.29 10.01 13.10
CA THR A 86 1.38 9.99 14.26
C THR A 86 -0.02 9.53 13.86
N PRO A 87 -0.86 9.01 14.80
CA PRO A 87 -2.22 8.60 14.49
C PRO A 87 -3.03 9.70 13.80
N LYS A 88 -2.92 10.95 14.26
CA LYS A 88 -3.60 12.10 13.66
C LYS A 88 -3.14 12.39 12.22
N GLN A 89 -1.83 12.30 11.95
CA GLN A 89 -1.28 12.45 10.60
C GLN A 89 -1.75 11.33 9.69
N PHE A 90 -1.75 10.09 10.18
CA PHE A 90 -2.22 8.91 9.45
C PHE A 90 -3.70 9.06 9.05
N ILE A 91 -4.59 9.40 9.99
CA ILE A 91 -6.02 9.62 9.69
C ILE A 91 -6.21 10.77 8.70
N LYS A 92 -5.52 11.92 8.92
CA LYS A 92 -5.60 13.07 8.02
C LYS A 92 -5.19 12.68 6.59
N ARG A 93 -4.10 11.94 6.44
CA ARG A 93 -3.61 11.46 5.14
C ARG A 93 -4.63 10.55 4.45
N LEU A 94 -5.12 9.52 5.13
CA LEU A 94 -6.12 8.62 4.55
C LEU A 94 -7.40 9.36 4.10
N ARG A 95 -7.87 10.34 4.88
CA ARG A 95 -9.01 11.20 4.50
C ARG A 95 -8.74 12.00 3.24
N LEU A 96 -7.54 12.56 3.10
CA LEU A 96 -7.17 13.34 1.92
C LEU A 96 -6.99 12.46 0.68
N GLU A 97 -6.42 11.27 0.82
CA GLU A 97 -6.27 10.30 -0.25
C GLU A 97 -7.63 9.77 -0.71
N GLU A 98 -8.55 9.50 0.21
CA GLU A 98 -9.94 9.13 -0.11
C GLU A 98 -10.69 10.29 -0.78
N ALA A 99 -10.51 11.52 -0.31
CA ALA A 99 -11.09 12.70 -0.97
C ALA A 99 -10.56 12.88 -2.40
N ALA A 100 -9.26 12.73 -2.61
CA ALA A 100 -8.64 12.81 -3.94
C ALA A 100 -9.22 11.77 -4.90
N ARG A 101 -9.44 10.56 -4.40
CA ARG A 101 -10.09 9.48 -5.13
C ARG A 101 -11.54 9.85 -5.51
N LEU A 102 -12.34 10.29 -4.54
CA LEU A 102 -13.73 10.69 -4.80
C LEU A 102 -13.81 11.82 -5.81
N ILE A 103 -12.93 12.81 -5.73
CA ILE A 103 -12.86 13.93 -6.68
C ILE A 103 -12.46 13.45 -8.08
N ALA A 104 -11.56 12.47 -8.17
CA ALA A 104 -11.07 11.96 -9.43
C ALA A 104 -12.11 11.10 -10.17
N PHE A 105 -12.78 10.18 -9.45
CA PHE A 105 -13.74 9.25 -10.04
C PHE A 105 -15.17 9.78 -10.12
N HIS A 106 -15.50 10.82 -9.33
CA HIS A 106 -16.82 11.44 -9.33
C HIS A 106 -16.69 12.96 -9.48
N PRO A 107 -16.28 13.45 -10.67
CA PRO A 107 -15.99 14.87 -10.89
C PRO A 107 -17.21 15.78 -10.69
N ASP A 108 -18.43 15.25 -10.79
CA ASP A 108 -19.68 16.00 -10.61
C ASP A 108 -20.05 16.18 -9.13
N ARG A 109 -19.41 15.47 -8.21
CA ARG A 109 -19.70 15.61 -6.78
C ARG A 109 -19.26 16.97 -6.27
N ASN A 110 -20.08 17.57 -5.41
CA ASN A 110 -19.76 18.82 -4.73
C ASN A 110 -18.57 18.58 -3.75
N ILE A 111 -17.57 19.47 -3.81
CA ILE A 111 -16.38 19.40 -2.93
C ILE A 111 -16.75 19.46 -1.45
N LEU A 112 -17.78 20.25 -1.09
CA LEU A 112 -18.28 20.29 0.30
C LEU A 112 -18.79 18.91 0.76
N SER A 113 -19.56 18.24 -0.12
CA SER A 113 -20.07 16.89 0.15
C SER A 113 -18.90 15.89 0.34
N VAL A 114 -17.89 15.95 -0.52
CA VAL A 114 -16.68 15.12 -0.39
C VAL A 114 -15.98 15.38 0.94
N ALA A 115 -15.79 16.65 1.32
CA ALA A 115 -15.14 17.03 2.58
C ALA A 115 -15.84 16.39 3.79
N PHE A 116 -17.17 16.48 3.87
CA PHE A 116 -17.93 15.88 4.97
C PHE A 116 -17.90 14.35 4.91
N GLN A 117 -18.02 13.76 3.75
CA GLN A 117 -17.98 12.30 3.56
C GLN A 117 -16.67 11.68 4.07
N VAL A 118 -15.56 12.38 3.93
CA VAL A 118 -14.26 11.90 4.43
C VAL A 118 -13.94 12.39 5.86
N GLY A 119 -14.91 12.96 6.58
CA GLY A 119 -14.82 13.30 8.00
C GLY A 119 -14.19 14.65 8.32
N PHE A 120 -14.14 15.61 7.38
CA PHE A 120 -13.80 17.00 7.69
C PHE A 120 -15.04 17.78 8.15
N GLN A 121 -14.87 18.67 9.12
CA GLN A 121 -15.97 19.44 9.73
C GLN A 121 -16.30 20.73 8.95
N SER A 122 -15.43 21.19 8.05
CA SER A 122 -15.70 22.35 7.21
C SER A 122 -14.92 22.28 5.89
N LEU A 123 -15.45 22.95 4.86
CA LEU A 123 -14.81 23.10 3.55
C LEU A 123 -13.46 23.82 3.63
N GLU A 124 -13.35 24.82 4.51
CA GLU A 124 -12.13 25.63 4.66
C GLU A 124 -10.98 24.79 5.24
N VAL A 125 -11.27 24.02 6.32
CA VAL A 125 -10.27 23.12 6.94
C VAL A 125 -9.85 22.04 5.93
N PHE A 126 -10.81 21.47 5.21
CA PHE A 126 -10.55 20.50 4.15
C PHE A 126 -9.67 21.08 3.04
N SER A 127 -10.08 22.21 2.45
CA SER A 127 -9.38 22.81 1.30
C SER A 127 -7.94 23.21 1.65
N ARG A 128 -7.73 23.75 2.86
CA ARG A 128 -6.38 24.05 3.37
C ARG A 128 -5.56 22.76 3.53
N ALA A 129 -6.12 21.74 4.19
CA ALA A 129 -5.44 20.48 4.40
C ALA A 129 -5.10 19.76 3.09
N PHE A 130 -6.01 19.81 2.10
CA PHE A 130 -5.83 19.24 0.77
C PHE A 130 -4.72 19.96 0.00
N LYS A 131 -4.74 21.32 0.03
CA LYS A 131 -3.69 22.13 -0.60
C LYS A 131 -2.32 21.92 0.06
N ASP A 132 -2.28 21.78 1.38
CA ASP A 132 -1.02 21.50 2.10
C ASP A 132 -0.44 20.12 1.72
N TYR A 133 -1.31 19.15 1.41
CA TYR A 133 -0.90 17.77 1.08
C TYR A 133 -0.55 17.61 -0.41
N TYR A 134 -1.40 18.12 -1.32
CA TYR A 134 -1.24 17.95 -2.77
C TYR A 134 -0.65 19.19 -3.47
N SER A 135 -0.37 20.28 -2.74
CA SER A 135 0.15 21.56 -3.25
C SER A 135 -0.80 22.32 -4.21
N ILE A 136 -1.99 21.79 -4.47
CA ILE A 136 -3.04 22.42 -5.28
C ILE A 136 -4.41 22.33 -4.60
N SER A 137 -5.37 23.18 -5.04
CA SER A 137 -6.72 23.13 -4.49
C SER A 137 -7.50 21.89 -4.95
N PRO A 138 -8.55 21.46 -4.22
CA PRO A 138 -9.43 20.38 -4.65
C PRO A 138 -10.05 20.61 -6.05
N ASP A 139 -10.45 21.85 -6.38
CA ASP A 139 -11.01 22.18 -7.69
C ASP A 139 -9.96 22.11 -8.80
N THR A 140 -8.73 22.53 -8.54
CA THR A 140 -7.62 22.40 -9.49
C THR A 140 -7.31 20.92 -9.71
N TYR A 141 -7.27 20.12 -8.61
CA TYR A 141 -7.06 18.68 -8.68
C TYR A 141 -8.14 17.97 -9.51
N ARG A 142 -9.40 18.37 -9.39
CA ARG A 142 -10.53 17.87 -10.19
C ARG A 142 -10.30 18.03 -11.69
N LYS A 143 -9.77 19.18 -12.09
CA LYS A 143 -9.53 19.56 -13.49
C LYS A 143 -8.23 18.97 -14.05
N SER A 144 -7.34 18.47 -13.20
CA SER A 144 -6.07 17.90 -13.61
C SER A 144 -6.27 16.56 -14.32
N SER A 145 -5.41 16.28 -15.29
CA SER A 145 -5.32 14.95 -15.90
C SER A 145 -4.82 13.92 -14.88
N GLU A 146 -5.02 12.66 -15.17
CA GLU A 146 -4.58 11.58 -14.28
C GLU A 146 -3.06 11.50 -14.14
N SER A 147 -2.34 11.71 -15.25
CA SER A 147 -0.88 11.81 -15.24
C SER A 147 -0.39 12.97 -14.38
N GLU A 148 -1.10 14.11 -14.42
CA GLU A 148 -0.80 15.25 -13.57
C GLU A 148 -1.12 14.95 -12.09
N ARG A 149 -2.23 14.28 -11.77
CA ARG A 149 -2.56 13.85 -10.41
C ARG A 149 -1.51 12.90 -9.86
N PHE A 150 -1.05 11.93 -10.66
CA PHE A 150 0.04 11.06 -10.27
C PHE A 150 1.32 11.86 -9.96
N ARG A 151 1.71 12.77 -10.86
CA ARG A 151 2.87 13.65 -10.64
C ARG A 151 2.73 14.48 -9.38
N ILE A 152 1.58 15.10 -9.15
CA ILE A 152 1.29 15.89 -7.94
C ILE A 152 1.41 15.04 -6.68
N THR A 153 0.85 13.84 -6.69
CA THR A 153 0.90 12.91 -5.56
C THR A 153 2.33 12.49 -5.22
N GLN A 154 3.22 12.40 -6.23
CA GLN A 154 4.62 12.00 -6.03
C GLN A 154 5.57 13.19 -5.77
N MET A 155 5.12 14.45 -5.89
CA MET A 155 5.97 15.63 -5.66
C MET A 155 6.68 15.66 -4.29
N PRO A 156 6.02 15.36 -3.17
CA PRO A 156 6.70 15.32 -1.86
C PRO A 156 7.84 14.32 -1.81
N TYR A 157 7.71 13.21 -2.54
CA TYR A 157 8.73 12.18 -2.64
C TYR A 157 9.95 12.66 -3.44
N THR A 158 9.74 13.35 -4.56
CA THR A 158 10.82 13.89 -5.41
C THR A 158 11.57 15.04 -4.76
N GLN A 159 10.93 15.86 -3.93
CA GLN A 159 11.56 16.98 -3.21
C GLN A 159 12.43 16.52 -2.02
N LEU A 160 12.12 15.37 -1.42
CA LEU A 160 12.87 14.82 -0.29
C LEU A 160 14.16 14.11 -0.71
N GLN A 161 14.32 13.79 -2.01
CA GLN A 161 15.52 13.16 -2.57
C GLN A 161 16.47 14.22 -3.13
N THR A 162 17.12 14.99 -2.25
CA THR A 162 18.18 15.91 -2.63
C THR A 162 19.38 15.14 -3.21
N GLY A 163 19.48 15.09 -4.54
CA GLY A 163 20.68 14.67 -5.25
C GLY A 163 20.62 13.35 -6.02
N GLU A 164 19.67 12.49 -5.79
CA GLU A 164 19.44 11.30 -6.60
C GLU A 164 18.23 11.52 -7.53
N LYS A 165 18.35 11.05 -8.78
CA LYS A 165 17.20 11.03 -9.70
C LYS A 165 16.05 10.28 -9.03
N PRO A 166 14.80 10.77 -9.13
CA PRO A 166 13.66 10.04 -8.59
C PRO A 166 13.68 8.60 -9.15
N VAL A 167 13.45 7.63 -8.27
CA VAL A 167 13.42 6.18 -8.62
C VAL A 167 12.34 5.91 -9.67
N LEU A 168 11.38 6.81 -9.80
CA LEU A 168 10.45 6.94 -10.90
C LEU A 168 10.86 8.16 -11.71
N ASP A 169 11.27 7.93 -12.94
CA ASP A 169 11.30 8.97 -13.94
C ASP A 169 9.83 9.29 -14.28
N VAL A 170 9.24 10.18 -13.48
CA VAL A 170 7.84 10.62 -13.60
C VAL A 170 7.58 11.28 -14.97
N VAL A 171 8.66 11.61 -15.70
CA VAL A 171 8.63 12.20 -17.04
C VAL A 171 8.47 11.12 -18.12
N SER A 172 8.72 9.85 -17.82
CA SER A 172 8.67 8.74 -18.78
C SER A 172 7.42 7.87 -18.63
N LEU A 173 6.28 8.48 -18.29
CA LEU A 173 5.01 7.78 -18.41
C LEU A 173 4.75 7.52 -19.90
N LYS A 174 4.68 6.26 -20.31
CA LYS A 174 4.40 5.87 -21.69
C LYS A 174 3.07 6.47 -22.15
N PRO A 175 2.96 6.93 -23.41
CA PRO A 175 1.68 7.36 -23.94
C PRO A 175 0.64 6.23 -23.87
N MET A 176 -0.63 6.55 -23.60
CA MET A 176 -1.73 5.56 -23.60
C MET A 176 -1.81 4.71 -24.86
N GLN A 177 -1.30 5.21 -25.98
CA GLN A 177 -1.25 4.50 -27.27
C GLN A 177 -0.40 3.23 -27.26
N ASP A 178 0.55 3.09 -26.33
CA ASP A 178 1.39 1.90 -26.22
C ASP A 178 0.65 0.69 -25.60
N PHE A 179 -0.62 0.82 -25.24
CA PHE A 179 -1.44 -0.21 -24.60
C PHE A 179 -2.63 -0.69 -25.44
N ASP A 180 -2.75 -0.26 -26.72
CA ASP A 180 -3.86 -0.65 -27.60
C ASP A 180 -3.97 -2.17 -27.79
N ASP A 181 -2.85 -2.89 -27.66
CA ASP A 181 -2.78 -4.36 -27.73
C ASP A 181 -2.93 -5.04 -26.36
N LEU A 182 -3.24 -4.28 -25.27
CA LEU A 182 -3.36 -4.85 -23.94
C LEU A 182 -4.60 -5.75 -23.84
N SER A 183 -4.38 -7.05 -23.81
CA SER A 183 -5.48 -8.03 -23.58
C SER A 183 -5.96 -7.98 -22.15
N ILE A 184 -7.26 -7.64 -21.97
CA ILE A 184 -7.91 -7.62 -20.67
C ILE A 184 -8.89 -8.77 -20.55
N GLU A 185 -8.73 -9.59 -19.52
CA GLU A 185 -9.59 -10.73 -19.21
C GLU A 185 -10.32 -10.50 -17.89
N ILE A 186 -11.55 -11.03 -17.78
CA ILE A 186 -12.30 -11.05 -16.51
C ILE A 186 -12.15 -12.42 -15.89
N VAL A 187 -11.55 -12.47 -14.71
CA VAL A 187 -11.40 -13.73 -13.95
C VAL A 187 -12.07 -13.62 -12.59
N THR A 188 -12.62 -14.73 -12.11
CA THR A 188 -13.07 -14.87 -10.72
C THR A 188 -12.02 -15.66 -9.96
N ARG A 189 -11.45 -15.09 -8.90
CA ARG A 189 -10.50 -15.81 -8.04
C ARG A 189 -11.18 -16.31 -6.78
N PRO A 190 -10.84 -17.53 -6.34
CA PRO A 190 -11.28 -18.03 -5.04
C PRO A 190 -10.63 -17.20 -3.92
N PRO A 191 -11.13 -17.30 -2.68
CA PRO A 191 -10.48 -16.66 -1.53
C PRO A 191 -9.08 -17.25 -1.31
N ILE A 192 -8.13 -16.41 -0.94
CA ILE A 192 -6.75 -16.80 -0.67
C ILE A 192 -6.41 -16.40 0.76
N GLN A 193 -5.95 -17.35 1.55
CA GLN A 193 -5.29 -17.07 2.82
C GLN A 193 -3.81 -16.86 2.56
N CYS A 194 -3.23 -15.80 3.08
CA CYS A 194 -1.81 -15.54 2.87
C CYS A 194 -1.13 -14.97 4.10
N VAL A 195 0.15 -15.23 4.18
CA VAL A 195 1.09 -14.53 5.05
C VAL A 195 1.85 -13.50 4.24
N TYR A 196 2.26 -12.40 4.87
CA TYR A 196 2.93 -11.32 4.16
C TYR A 196 4.02 -10.61 4.97
N LEU A 197 4.98 -10.08 4.23
CA LEU A 197 5.88 -9.02 4.69
C LEU A 197 5.40 -7.69 4.12
N LYS A 198 5.34 -6.66 4.95
CA LYS A 198 4.96 -5.31 4.53
C LYS A 198 6.20 -4.51 4.18
N THR A 199 6.17 -3.84 3.04
CA THR A 199 7.11 -2.79 2.64
C THR A 199 6.37 -1.61 2.03
N THR A 200 7.07 -0.66 1.43
CA THR A 200 6.48 0.42 0.61
C THR A 200 7.05 0.36 -0.80
N LEU A 201 6.38 1.02 -1.73
CA LEU A 201 6.85 1.14 -3.12
C LEU A 201 7.96 2.19 -3.29
N GLN A 202 8.52 2.69 -2.19
CA GLN A 202 9.56 3.71 -2.18
C GLN A 202 10.80 3.32 -3.00
N SER A 203 11.21 2.05 -2.94
CA SER A 203 12.42 1.57 -3.58
C SER A 203 12.20 0.18 -4.18
N PRO A 204 12.44 -0.02 -5.48
CA PRO A 204 12.40 -1.34 -6.11
C PRO A 204 13.29 -2.35 -5.37
N LYS A 205 14.46 -1.94 -4.91
CA LYS A 205 15.37 -2.79 -4.13
C LYS A 205 14.72 -3.32 -2.84
N MET A 206 13.93 -2.49 -2.13
CA MET A 206 13.22 -2.95 -0.93
C MET A 206 12.15 -3.98 -1.26
N VAL A 207 11.48 -3.83 -2.40
CA VAL A 207 10.50 -4.80 -2.90
C VAL A 207 11.20 -6.11 -3.26
N ASP A 208 12.32 -6.07 -3.99
CA ASP A 208 13.11 -7.24 -4.35
C ASP A 208 13.63 -7.99 -3.11
N GLU A 209 14.15 -7.26 -2.13
CA GLU A 209 14.59 -7.84 -0.86
C GLU A 209 13.44 -8.50 -0.08
N SER A 210 12.22 -7.93 -0.15
CA SER A 210 11.06 -8.51 0.51
C SER A 210 10.62 -9.84 -0.09
N PHE A 211 10.73 -10.00 -1.42
CA PHE A 211 10.47 -11.28 -2.10
C PHE A 211 11.46 -12.36 -1.66
N LYS A 212 12.77 -12.03 -1.62
CA LYS A 212 13.81 -12.94 -1.14
C LYS A 212 13.58 -13.33 0.33
N SER A 213 13.27 -12.35 1.16
CA SER A 213 13.08 -12.56 2.60
C SER A 213 11.88 -13.46 2.92
N ILE A 214 10.73 -13.26 2.25
CA ILE A 214 9.56 -14.11 2.52
C ILE A 214 9.76 -15.53 2.02
N LYS A 215 10.45 -15.71 0.89
CA LYS A 215 10.78 -17.04 0.35
C LYS A 215 11.73 -17.78 1.27
N GLN A 216 12.81 -17.13 1.72
CA GLN A 216 13.74 -17.72 2.68
C GLN A 216 13.03 -18.09 3.99
N TRP A 217 12.15 -17.20 4.50
CA TRP A 217 11.38 -17.44 5.71
C TRP A 217 10.46 -18.66 5.56
N SER A 218 9.78 -18.83 4.41
CA SER A 218 8.88 -19.97 4.17
C SER A 218 9.61 -21.31 4.14
N HIS A 219 10.80 -21.36 3.55
CA HIS A 219 11.64 -22.56 3.53
C HIS A 219 12.15 -22.96 4.92
N ILE A 220 12.63 -21.99 5.71
CA ILE A 220 13.12 -22.26 7.08
C ILE A 220 12.01 -22.83 7.97
N ARG A 221 10.74 -22.50 7.69
CA ARG A 221 9.57 -22.93 8.47
C ARG A 221 8.93 -24.22 7.96
N ASP A 222 9.43 -24.77 6.86
CA ASP A 222 8.88 -25.97 6.21
C ASP A 222 7.34 -25.89 6.05
N LEU A 223 6.87 -24.72 5.59
CA LEU A 223 5.44 -24.51 5.45
C LEU A 223 4.88 -25.36 4.30
N PRO A 224 3.68 -25.95 4.46
CA PRO A 224 2.94 -26.47 3.33
C PRO A 224 2.78 -25.37 2.27
N GLY A 225 3.30 -25.62 1.06
CA GLY A 225 3.34 -24.59 0.03
C GLY A 225 4.60 -23.69 0.06
N SER A 226 5.66 -24.07 0.79
CA SER A 226 6.95 -23.36 0.79
C SER A 226 7.53 -23.17 -0.61
N ASP A 227 7.18 -24.05 -1.57
CA ASP A 227 7.55 -23.95 -2.98
C ASP A 227 6.68 -22.98 -3.77
N ALA A 228 5.55 -22.49 -3.19
CA ALA A 228 4.69 -21.54 -3.85
C ALA A 228 5.47 -20.26 -4.22
N THR A 229 5.21 -19.75 -5.41
CA THR A 229 5.79 -18.51 -5.88
C THR A 229 5.22 -17.35 -5.08
N PRO A 230 6.04 -16.50 -4.44
CA PRO A 230 5.56 -15.31 -3.79
C PRO A 230 4.91 -14.36 -4.79
N PHE A 231 3.89 -13.63 -4.35
CA PHE A 231 3.18 -12.65 -5.16
C PHE A 231 3.07 -11.29 -4.45
N GLY A 232 2.82 -10.24 -5.22
CA GLY A 232 2.70 -8.88 -4.69
C GLY A 232 1.25 -8.48 -4.46
N VAL A 233 1.02 -7.61 -3.47
CA VAL A 233 -0.26 -6.94 -3.24
C VAL A 233 -0.02 -5.47 -2.98
N ILE A 234 -0.54 -4.60 -3.87
CA ILE A 234 -0.53 -3.15 -3.69
C ILE A 234 -1.77 -2.80 -2.88
N LYS A 235 -1.55 -2.35 -1.64
CA LYS A 235 -2.66 -2.02 -0.72
C LYS A 235 -3.22 -0.63 -0.97
N ASP A 236 -2.38 0.31 -1.34
CA ASP A 236 -2.75 1.71 -1.58
C ASP A 236 -2.50 2.07 -3.05
N TYR A 237 -3.32 2.97 -3.59
CA TYR A 237 -3.23 3.34 -5.01
C TYR A 237 -2.18 4.42 -5.25
N PRO A 238 -1.12 4.17 -6.06
CA PRO A 238 -0.05 5.14 -6.30
C PRO A 238 -0.51 6.46 -6.94
N ILE A 239 -1.69 6.47 -7.55
CA ILE A 239 -2.29 7.71 -8.10
C ILE A 239 -2.68 8.68 -6.98
N PHE A 240 -3.05 8.18 -5.81
CA PHE A 240 -3.55 8.97 -4.68
C PHE A 240 -2.60 8.98 -3.49
N THR A 241 -1.75 7.97 -3.38
CA THR A 241 -0.83 7.74 -2.25
C THR A 241 0.61 7.85 -2.74
N ALA A 242 1.43 8.67 -2.07
CA ALA A 242 2.85 8.78 -2.36
C ALA A 242 3.58 7.44 -2.16
N LEU A 243 4.56 7.11 -3.01
CA LEU A 243 5.20 5.79 -3.02
C LEU A 243 5.89 5.42 -1.70
N ASP A 244 6.38 6.40 -0.95
CA ASP A 244 6.95 6.19 0.38
C ASP A 244 5.91 5.81 1.44
N LYS A 245 4.62 6.05 1.15
CA LYS A 245 3.46 5.70 1.97
C LYS A 245 2.64 4.55 1.39
N CYS A 246 2.80 4.30 0.08
CA CYS A 246 2.07 3.25 -0.62
C CYS A 246 2.53 1.87 -0.13
N ARG A 247 1.66 1.17 0.58
CA ARG A 247 1.96 -0.13 1.19
C ARG A 247 1.98 -1.22 0.12
N PHE A 248 3.05 -1.97 0.14
CA PHE A 248 3.24 -3.16 -0.68
C PHE A 248 3.40 -4.38 0.22
N PHE A 249 2.64 -5.43 -0.04
CA PHE A 249 2.71 -6.69 0.68
C PHE A 249 3.29 -7.75 -0.22
N THR A 250 4.38 -8.35 0.20
CA THR A 250 4.92 -9.55 -0.44
C THR A 250 4.33 -10.75 0.25
N CYS A 251 3.60 -11.58 -0.49
CA CYS A 251 2.71 -12.61 0.05
C CYS A 251 3.15 -14.02 -0.38
N ILE A 252 2.85 -15.00 0.47
CA ILE A 252 2.80 -16.42 0.13
C ILE A 252 1.42 -16.94 0.53
N ALA A 253 0.77 -17.68 -0.38
CA ALA A 253 -0.48 -18.37 -0.09
C ALA A 253 -0.25 -19.51 0.92
N VAL A 254 -1.17 -19.67 1.88
CA VAL A 254 -1.09 -20.69 2.91
C VAL A 254 -2.46 -21.26 3.22
N ASP A 255 -2.55 -22.53 3.54
CA ASP A 255 -3.83 -23.19 3.85
C ASP A 255 -4.38 -22.78 5.22
N ASN A 256 -3.51 -22.64 6.22
CA ASN A 256 -3.91 -22.32 7.59
C ASN A 256 -2.96 -21.30 8.25
N PRO A 257 -3.27 -20.01 8.18
CA PRO A 257 -2.42 -18.97 8.74
C PRO A 257 -2.39 -18.95 10.27
N ALA A 258 -3.39 -19.55 10.95
CA ALA A 258 -3.46 -19.55 12.42
C ALA A 258 -2.33 -20.35 13.08
N LYS A 259 -1.73 -21.30 12.38
CA LYS A 259 -0.59 -22.11 12.85
C LYS A 259 0.76 -21.42 12.63
N ILE A 260 0.78 -20.29 11.96
CA ILE A 260 2.00 -19.62 11.54
C ILE A 260 2.38 -18.54 12.58
N SER A 261 3.60 -18.60 13.05
CA SER A 261 4.17 -17.63 13.98
C SER A 261 5.46 -17.04 13.43
N GLY A 262 5.81 -15.83 13.83
CA GLY A 262 7.03 -15.15 13.41
C GLY A 262 6.83 -13.72 12.96
N ILE A 263 7.72 -13.23 12.10
CA ILE A 263 7.78 -11.84 11.62
C ILE A 263 6.69 -11.48 10.60
N VAL A 264 5.96 -12.47 10.10
CA VAL A 264 4.92 -12.28 9.08
C VAL A 264 3.57 -12.02 9.70
N ASN A 265 2.78 -11.23 9.01
CA ASN A 265 1.36 -11.04 9.30
C ASN A 265 0.53 -11.90 8.35
N HIS A 266 -0.75 -12.05 8.63
CA HIS A 266 -1.67 -12.76 7.75
C HIS A 266 -2.89 -11.91 7.42
N PHE A 267 -3.47 -12.15 6.24
CA PHE A 267 -4.78 -11.64 5.85
C PHE A 267 -5.42 -12.55 4.81
N ALA A 268 -6.72 -12.37 4.62
CA ALA A 268 -7.48 -13.07 3.60
C ALA A 268 -7.81 -12.12 2.44
N ILE A 269 -7.60 -12.59 1.21
CA ILE A 269 -8.13 -11.97 0.01
C ILE A 269 -9.46 -12.66 -0.26
N SER A 270 -10.57 -11.90 -0.30
CA SER A 270 -11.91 -12.46 -0.56
C SER A 270 -12.06 -12.87 -2.02
N SER A 271 -13.00 -13.81 -2.29
CA SER A 271 -13.37 -14.18 -3.66
C SER A 271 -14.01 -13.00 -4.38
N LYS A 272 -13.50 -12.64 -5.55
CA LYS A 272 -13.97 -11.51 -6.36
C LYS A 272 -13.71 -11.70 -7.84
N LYS A 273 -14.34 -10.83 -8.63
CA LYS A 273 -14.00 -10.62 -10.03
C LYS A 273 -12.85 -9.62 -10.16
N TYR A 274 -11.97 -9.90 -11.09
CA TYR A 274 -10.83 -9.04 -11.41
C TYR A 274 -10.77 -8.84 -12.91
N ALA A 275 -10.49 -7.62 -13.34
CA ALA A 275 -9.95 -7.34 -14.65
C ALA A 275 -8.45 -7.60 -14.61
N THR A 276 -7.95 -8.44 -15.50
CA THR A 276 -6.54 -8.88 -15.50
C THR A 276 -5.87 -8.54 -16.79
N PHE A 277 -4.63 -8.14 -16.70
CA PHE A 277 -3.75 -7.91 -17.84
C PHE A 277 -2.31 -8.27 -17.46
N THR A 278 -1.49 -8.51 -18.48
CA THR A 278 -0.04 -8.77 -18.29
C THR A 278 0.76 -7.57 -18.76
N ILE A 279 1.69 -7.13 -17.91
CA ILE A 279 2.60 -6.01 -18.21
C ILE A 279 4.02 -6.37 -17.78
N GLU A 280 5.01 -6.02 -18.59
CA GLU A 280 6.42 -6.10 -18.23
C GLU A 280 6.90 -4.74 -17.74
N GLY A 281 7.60 -4.71 -16.62
CA GLY A 281 8.17 -3.50 -16.06
C GLY A 281 7.85 -3.29 -14.59
N GLY A 282 8.06 -2.05 -14.13
CA GLY A 282 7.90 -1.62 -12.74
C GLY A 282 6.54 -1.02 -12.43
N ILE A 283 6.47 -0.33 -11.29
CA ILE A 283 5.21 0.27 -10.82
C ILE A 283 4.67 1.34 -11.76
N ALA A 284 5.52 2.07 -12.47
CA ALA A 284 5.08 3.08 -13.45
C ALA A 284 4.33 2.43 -14.62
N ASP A 285 4.87 1.32 -15.15
CA ASP A 285 4.25 0.57 -16.24
C ASP A 285 2.91 -0.03 -15.82
N ILE A 286 2.83 -0.57 -14.61
CA ILE A 286 1.59 -1.10 -14.02
C ILE A 286 0.54 0.01 -13.87
N VAL A 287 0.93 1.20 -13.39
CA VAL A 287 0.02 2.35 -13.23
C VAL A 287 -0.49 2.83 -14.59
N GLU A 288 0.35 2.92 -15.62
CA GLU A 288 -0.07 3.32 -16.96
C GLU A 288 -1.03 2.31 -17.59
N ALA A 289 -0.73 1.00 -17.47
CA ALA A 289 -1.65 -0.04 -17.95
C ALA A 289 -2.99 -0.02 -17.18
N ALA A 290 -2.97 0.28 -15.89
CA ALA A 290 -4.19 0.45 -15.08
C ALA A 290 -5.01 1.66 -15.55
N LYS A 291 -4.38 2.76 -15.97
CA LYS A 291 -5.08 3.92 -16.56
C LYS A 291 -5.76 3.56 -17.88
N PHE A 292 -5.07 2.81 -18.76
CA PHE A 292 -5.69 2.30 -19.98
C PHE A 292 -6.93 1.48 -19.67
N LEU A 293 -6.85 0.56 -18.69
CA LEU A 293 -8.00 -0.21 -18.24
C LEU A 293 -9.16 0.70 -17.82
N VAL A 294 -8.88 1.74 -17.01
CA VAL A 294 -9.92 2.67 -16.50
C VAL A 294 -10.56 3.50 -17.59
N HIS A 295 -9.78 4.03 -18.53
CA HIS A 295 -10.26 5.04 -19.49
C HIS A 295 -10.66 4.47 -20.85
N ALA A 296 -10.02 3.38 -21.28
CA ALA A 296 -10.29 2.80 -22.59
C ALA A 296 -11.18 1.56 -22.52
N TRP A 297 -10.91 0.66 -21.56
CA TRP A 297 -11.64 -0.59 -21.48
C TRP A 297 -12.88 -0.54 -20.58
N MET A 298 -12.79 0.12 -19.43
CA MET A 298 -13.88 0.18 -18.44
C MET A 298 -15.16 0.81 -19.00
N PRO A 299 -15.11 1.97 -19.72
CA PRO A 299 -16.28 2.51 -20.36
C PRO A 299 -16.89 1.51 -21.34
N GLY A 300 -18.13 1.08 -21.09
CA GLY A 300 -18.83 0.09 -21.92
C GLY A 300 -18.56 -1.37 -21.55
N SER A 301 -17.70 -1.66 -20.58
CA SER A 301 -17.47 -3.03 -20.08
C SER A 301 -18.62 -3.56 -19.21
N GLY A 302 -19.46 -2.67 -18.65
CA GLY A 302 -20.48 -3.00 -17.64
C GLY A 302 -19.91 -3.27 -16.27
N TYR A 303 -18.67 -2.88 -16.00
CA TYR A 303 -18.00 -3.02 -14.73
C TYR A 303 -17.45 -1.69 -14.22
N GLU A 304 -17.26 -1.61 -12.90
CA GLU A 304 -16.59 -0.50 -12.22
C GLU A 304 -15.50 -1.03 -11.29
N ILE A 305 -14.47 -0.21 -11.02
CA ILE A 305 -13.39 -0.58 -10.11
C ILE A 305 -13.89 -0.62 -8.67
N VAL A 306 -13.53 -1.68 -7.96
CA VAL A 306 -13.63 -1.76 -6.51
C VAL A 306 -12.30 -1.36 -5.91
N LEU A 307 -12.34 -0.44 -4.94
CA LEU A 307 -11.13 0.04 -4.27
C LEU A 307 -10.67 -0.94 -3.19
N GLU A 308 -10.09 -1.99 -3.67
CA GLU A 308 -9.47 -3.03 -2.87
C GLU A 308 -8.06 -3.33 -3.40
N PRO A 309 -7.26 -4.07 -2.64
CA PRO A 309 -5.88 -4.31 -3.04
C PRO A 309 -5.73 -4.92 -4.43
N VAL A 310 -4.81 -4.38 -5.22
CA VAL A 310 -4.39 -4.92 -6.52
C VAL A 310 -3.42 -6.08 -6.28
N ILE A 311 -3.62 -7.20 -6.97
CA ILE A 311 -2.76 -8.37 -6.87
C ILE A 311 -1.83 -8.42 -8.08
N LEU A 312 -0.54 -8.68 -7.84
CA LEU A 312 0.50 -8.83 -8.84
C LEU A 312 1.07 -10.25 -8.78
N ILE A 313 0.75 -11.05 -9.78
CA ILE A 313 1.30 -12.41 -9.91
C ILE A 313 2.52 -12.34 -10.83
N PRO A 314 3.72 -12.68 -10.35
CA PRO A 314 4.91 -12.69 -11.18
C PRO A 314 4.89 -13.86 -12.17
N LEU A 315 5.30 -13.61 -13.39
CA LEU A 315 5.45 -14.65 -14.43
C LEU A 315 6.87 -15.20 -14.49
N LYS A 316 7.85 -14.49 -13.90
CA LYS A 316 9.23 -14.94 -13.69
C LYS A 316 9.47 -15.03 -12.18
N ASP A 317 10.42 -15.85 -11.74
CA ASP A 317 10.73 -15.95 -10.29
C ASP A 317 11.12 -14.58 -9.73
N PRO A 318 10.32 -13.99 -8.80
CA PRO A 318 10.56 -12.66 -8.27
C PRO A 318 11.72 -12.61 -7.28
N THR A 319 12.30 -13.77 -6.91
CA THR A 319 13.52 -13.82 -6.08
C THR A 319 14.78 -13.71 -6.90
N ALA A 320 14.71 -14.07 -8.20
CA ALA A 320 15.81 -14.02 -9.15
C ALA A 320 15.71 -12.84 -10.12
N THR A 321 14.47 -12.45 -10.50
CA THR A 321 14.21 -11.35 -11.43
C THR A 321 13.78 -10.10 -10.68
N PRO A 322 14.48 -8.95 -10.83
CA PRO A 322 14.11 -7.71 -10.20
C PRO A 322 12.67 -7.27 -10.53
N PHE A 323 12.00 -6.61 -9.61
CA PHE A 323 10.61 -6.16 -9.75
C PHE A 323 10.37 -5.41 -11.08
N LYS A 324 11.28 -4.50 -11.45
CA LYS A 324 11.19 -3.67 -12.66
C LYS A 324 11.45 -4.43 -13.98
N GLU A 325 11.97 -5.66 -13.91
CA GLU A 325 12.34 -6.51 -15.07
C GLU A 325 11.43 -7.74 -15.17
N ASN A 326 10.52 -7.89 -14.21
CA ASN A 326 9.55 -8.98 -14.19
C ASN A 326 8.37 -8.68 -15.13
N SER A 327 7.63 -9.71 -15.49
CA SER A 327 6.33 -9.63 -16.12
C SER A 327 5.27 -9.92 -15.06
N TRP A 328 4.28 -9.05 -14.93
CA TRP A 328 3.27 -9.11 -13.88
C TRP A 328 1.89 -9.34 -14.48
N GLN A 329 1.25 -10.44 -14.12
CA GLN A 329 -0.19 -10.55 -14.31
C GLN A 329 -0.87 -9.72 -13.20
N THR A 330 -1.38 -8.57 -13.59
CA THR A 330 -2.00 -7.59 -12.69
C THR A 330 -3.50 -7.85 -12.59
N HIS A 331 -4.02 -7.94 -11.37
CA HIS A 331 -5.43 -8.19 -11.09
C HIS A 331 -6.03 -6.97 -10.36
N ILE A 332 -6.87 -6.22 -11.05
CA ILE A 332 -7.59 -5.08 -10.52
C ILE A 332 -9.01 -5.52 -10.16
N PRO A 333 -9.44 -5.38 -8.89
CA PRO A 333 -10.76 -5.83 -8.47
C PRO A 333 -11.87 -4.98 -9.11
N ILE A 334 -12.91 -5.65 -9.63
CA ILE A 334 -14.05 -5.05 -10.31
C ILE A 334 -15.38 -5.61 -9.81
N GLN A 335 -16.45 -4.85 -10.00
CA GLN A 335 -17.82 -5.28 -9.79
C GLN A 335 -18.72 -4.82 -10.95
N PRO A 336 -19.89 -5.46 -11.17
CA PRO A 336 -20.86 -4.96 -12.14
C PRO A 336 -21.33 -3.54 -11.80
N GLU A 337 -21.46 -2.68 -12.81
CA GLU A 337 -22.02 -1.34 -12.64
C GLU A 337 -23.42 -1.38 -12.00
N GLY A 338 -23.71 -0.38 -11.13
CA GLY A 338 -25.04 -0.20 -10.55
C GLY A 338 -25.33 -1.01 -9.29
N ARG A 339 -24.39 -1.71 -8.68
CA ARG A 339 -24.52 -2.19 -7.30
C ARG A 339 -24.19 -1.05 -6.33
N LEU A 340 -25.21 -0.25 -6.02
CA LEU A 340 -25.14 0.67 -4.87
C LEU A 340 -25.05 -0.18 -3.59
N TYR A 341 -24.01 0.06 -2.79
CA TYR A 341 -23.88 -0.38 -1.39
C TYR A 341 -24.69 0.53 -0.46
#